data_53fe1c9bf368f08d1c8aab1812cf6006
#
_entry.id   53fe1c9bf368f08d1c8aab1812cf6006
#
_cell.length_a   1.000
_cell.length_b   1.000
_cell.length_c   1.000
_cell.angle_alpha   90.00
_cell.angle_beta   90.00
_cell.angle_gamma   90.00
#
_symmetry.space_group_name_H-M   'P 1'
#
loop_
_entity.id
_entity.type
_entity.pdbx_description
1 polymer ?
#
loop_
_entity_poly.entity_id
_entity_poly.type
_entity_poly.pdbx_seq_one_letter_code
_entity_poly.pdbx_strand_id
1 'polypeptide(L)'
;MTNDYSNLFLPYTLNNGVTVPNRLAVAPLTLYCQNPDGTVSDDERDFLKHHGEGFGLYVTGATLVDAGGQSFYGQARALSEADLPSLRERVEIVRSLGAIPIAQLFHGGILANPDFLPDRQPRGPSATPDGKASELTEAEIESLIQKFAYAAELCMKAGYAGVEVHGAGPFLLPQFVSEATNRRTDRWGGSLENRLRFPLAVLDAVIDVKEKAGRKDFIIGYRITPEQPGEKGITMKETLAAVSEITKRPIQYLHVSQQNFFHAVRRGADTSKSRMELIHDAVAGRSAVIGAGELVTGADFERAVTSGWTEFAAAGQSVMLNPDLARLVRAGRDDLIDRFRDESKNDSCHLPKVLWPWVPDKDGPAKLP
;
A
#
# COMPACT_ATOMS: atom_id res chain seq x y z
N MET A 1 -23.78 7.39 -24.84
CA MET A 1 -23.59 8.65 -24.09
C MET A 1 -22.27 8.50 -23.33
N THR A 2 -21.38 9.48 -23.43
CA THR A 2 -20.14 9.51 -22.62
C THR A 2 -20.48 10.05 -21.24
N ASN A 3 -19.99 9.40 -20.19
CA ASN A 3 -20.14 9.86 -18.82
C ASN A 3 -19.16 11.04 -18.55
N ASP A 4 -19.53 11.95 -17.64
CA ASP A 4 -18.64 13.02 -17.21
C ASP A 4 -18.03 12.67 -15.84
N TYR A 5 -16.72 12.52 -15.80
CA TYR A 5 -15.93 12.23 -14.62
C TYR A 5 -14.88 13.34 -14.35
N SER A 6 -15.21 14.58 -14.72
CA SER A 6 -14.29 15.73 -14.63
C SER A 6 -13.78 15.96 -13.20
N ASN A 7 -14.58 15.67 -12.17
CA ASN A 7 -14.18 15.80 -10.77
C ASN A 7 -12.95 14.96 -10.39
N LEU A 8 -12.78 13.78 -11.02
CA LEU A 8 -11.62 12.92 -10.78
C LEU A 8 -10.31 13.56 -11.24
N PHE A 9 -10.39 14.50 -12.17
CA PHE A 9 -9.24 15.16 -12.79
C PHE A 9 -8.97 16.58 -12.26
N LEU A 10 -9.64 16.96 -11.18
CA LEU A 10 -9.32 18.17 -10.43
C LEU A 10 -8.08 17.95 -9.56
N PRO A 11 -7.17 18.92 -9.48
CA PRO A 11 -6.00 18.81 -8.63
C PRO A 11 -6.39 18.81 -7.15
N TYR A 12 -5.53 18.23 -6.31
CA TYR A 12 -5.67 18.27 -4.85
C TYR A 12 -4.32 18.65 -4.21
N THR A 13 -4.34 19.61 -3.29
CA THR A 13 -3.14 20.03 -2.56
C THR A 13 -3.10 19.34 -1.20
N LEU A 14 -2.05 18.53 -0.98
CA LEU A 14 -1.79 17.87 0.29
C LEU A 14 -1.41 18.87 1.39
N ASN A 15 -1.50 18.46 2.66
CA ASN A 15 -1.23 19.32 3.83
C ASN A 15 0.23 19.83 3.93
N ASN A 16 1.15 19.30 3.12
CA ASN A 16 2.54 19.80 2.99
C ASN A 16 2.75 20.74 1.79
N GLY A 17 1.69 21.12 1.10
CA GLY A 17 1.72 22.03 -0.05
C GLY A 17 1.99 21.37 -1.42
N VAL A 18 2.23 20.06 -1.46
CA VAL A 18 2.38 19.35 -2.75
C VAL A 18 1.03 19.20 -3.42
N THR A 19 0.94 19.64 -4.67
CA THR A 19 -0.28 19.48 -5.49
C THR A 19 -0.20 18.23 -6.34
N VAL A 20 -1.15 17.31 -6.13
CA VAL A 20 -1.38 16.11 -6.94
C VAL A 20 -2.29 16.52 -8.11
N PRO A 21 -1.95 16.19 -9.38
CA PRO A 21 -2.64 16.74 -10.55
C PRO A 21 -4.08 16.24 -10.73
N ASN A 22 -4.46 15.14 -10.08
CA ASN A 22 -5.82 14.60 -10.12
C ASN A 22 -6.06 13.68 -8.92
N ARG A 23 -7.27 13.12 -8.81
CA ARG A 23 -7.74 12.30 -7.67
C ARG A 23 -7.61 10.79 -7.90
N LEU A 24 -6.88 10.36 -8.93
CA LEU A 24 -6.64 8.95 -9.21
C LEU A 24 -5.27 8.53 -8.69
N ALA A 25 -5.21 7.37 -8.03
CA ALA A 25 -3.97 6.78 -7.55
C ALA A 25 -3.82 5.34 -8.06
N VAL A 26 -2.60 4.94 -8.43
CA VAL A 26 -2.26 3.52 -8.62
C VAL A 26 -1.95 2.94 -7.25
N ALA A 27 -2.74 1.95 -6.83
CA ALA A 27 -2.48 1.20 -5.60
C ALA A 27 -1.21 0.35 -5.73
N PRO A 28 -0.46 0.10 -4.65
CA PRO A 28 0.73 -0.74 -4.72
C PRO A 28 0.38 -2.17 -5.12
N LEU A 29 1.03 -2.65 -6.17
CA LEU A 29 0.89 -3.99 -6.73
C LEU A 29 2.20 -4.75 -6.59
N THR A 30 2.15 -5.98 -6.07
CA THR A 30 3.30 -6.89 -6.10
C THR A 30 3.32 -7.62 -7.43
N LEU A 31 4.34 -7.39 -8.25
CA LEU A 31 4.37 -7.87 -9.64
C LEU A 31 5.00 -9.26 -9.81
N TYR A 32 5.75 -9.76 -8.83
CA TYR A 32 6.40 -11.10 -8.85
C TYR A 32 7.30 -11.38 -10.06
N CYS A 33 7.64 -10.35 -10.83
CA CYS A 33 8.37 -10.49 -12.08
C CYS A 33 9.76 -9.84 -12.05
N GLN A 34 10.16 -9.21 -10.94
CA GLN A 34 11.50 -8.61 -10.80
C GLN A 34 12.59 -9.67 -10.88
N ASN A 35 13.84 -9.25 -11.11
CA ASN A 35 14.98 -10.13 -11.01
C ASN A 35 15.14 -10.71 -9.59
N PRO A 36 15.77 -11.88 -9.40
CA PRO A 36 15.90 -12.53 -8.08
C PRO A 36 16.53 -11.63 -7.00
N ASP A 37 17.38 -10.70 -7.42
CA ASP A 37 18.05 -9.74 -6.54
C ASP A 37 17.23 -8.46 -6.26
N GLY A 38 15.98 -8.39 -6.73
CA GLY A 38 15.07 -7.25 -6.57
C GLY A 38 15.32 -6.08 -7.53
N THR A 39 16.24 -6.24 -8.50
CA THR A 39 16.44 -5.24 -9.56
C THR A 39 15.31 -5.28 -10.59
N VAL A 40 15.15 -4.18 -11.34
CA VAL A 40 14.11 -4.08 -12.37
C VAL A 40 14.39 -5.10 -13.49
N SER A 41 13.42 -5.97 -13.78
CA SER A 41 13.44 -6.87 -14.93
C SER A 41 12.83 -6.21 -16.16
N ASP A 42 12.93 -6.88 -17.30
CA ASP A 42 12.26 -6.41 -18.52
C ASP A 42 10.74 -6.46 -18.39
N ASP A 43 10.19 -7.48 -17.73
CA ASP A 43 8.74 -7.60 -17.47
C ASP A 43 8.23 -6.50 -16.54
N GLU A 44 8.95 -6.18 -15.44
CA GLU A 44 8.58 -5.06 -14.57
C GLU A 44 8.66 -3.73 -15.32
N ARG A 45 9.71 -3.55 -16.12
CA ARG A 45 9.91 -2.34 -16.92
C ARG A 45 8.80 -2.14 -17.93
N ASP A 46 8.39 -3.21 -18.61
CA ASP A 46 7.28 -3.16 -19.57
C ASP A 46 5.97 -2.82 -18.86
N PHE A 47 5.65 -3.49 -17.76
CA PHE A 47 4.49 -3.17 -16.96
C PHE A 47 4.47 -1.70 -16.51
N LEU A 48 5.54 -1.23 -15.88
CA LEU A 48 5.60 0.14 -15.37
C LEU A 48 5.45 1.19 -16.47
N LYS A 49 6.01 0.97 -17.67
CA LYS A 49 5.92 1.91 -18.79
C LYS A 49 4.50 2.04 -19.38
N HIS A 50 3.70 1.01 -19.24
CA HIS A 50 2.38 0.97 -19.87
C HIS A 50 1.22 1.17 -18.89
N HIS A 51 1.47 1.11 -17.56
CA HIS A 51 0.40 1.23 -16.58
C HIS A 51 0.56 2.47 -15.71
N GLY A 52 -0.50 3.26 -15.60
CA GLY A 52 -0.56 4.42 -14.69
C GLY A 52 -0.39 5.78 -15.37
N GLU A 53 -0.30 5.85 -16.71
CA GLU A 53 -0.37 7.15 -17.42
C GLU A 53 -1.67 7.87 -17.08
N GLY A 54 -1.56 9.16 -16.73
CA GLY A 54 -2.72 9.99 -16.38
C GLY A 54 -3.20 9.85 -14.94
N PHE A 55 -2.56 9.02 -14.11
CA PHE A 55 -2.79 8.98 -12.66
C PHE A 55 -2.01 10.09 -11.95
N GLY A 56 -2.55 10.59 -10.83
CA GLY A 56 -1.89 11.63 -10.02
C GLY A 56 -0.81 11.09 -9.09
N LEU A 57 -1.10 9.96 -8.43
CA LEU A 57 -0.17 9.26 -7.54
C LEU A 57 0.10 7.85 -8.09
N TYR A 58 1.33 7.38 -7.95
CA TYR A 58 1.70 6.00 -8.23
C TYR A 58 2.46 5.42 -7.04
N VAL A 59 1.81 4.52 -6.28
CA VAL A 59 2.47 3.80 -5.20
C VAL A 59 3.08 2.53 -5.79
N THR A 60 4.42 2.46 -5.84
CA THR A 60 5.11 1.24 -6.31
C THR A 60 4.96 0.11 -5.28
N GLY A 61 4.97 -1.12 -5.76
CA GLY A 61 4.75 -2.30 -4.94
C GLY A 61 5.73 -2.46 -3.78
N ALA A 62 5.49 -3.44 -2.96
CA ALA A 62 6.13 -3.68 -1.66
C ALA A 62 7.67 -3.68 -1.74
N THR A 63 8.29 -2.59 -1.28
CA THR A 63 9.74 -2.41 -1.24
C THR A 63 10.27 -2.91 0.10
N LEU A 64 11.11 -3.95 0.06
CA LEU A 64 11.68 -4.61 1.23
C LEU A 64 12.63 -3.68 1.99
N VAL A 65 12.45 -3.59 3.32
CA VAL A 65 13.29 -2.77 4.21
C VAL A 65 14.32 -3.57 5.00
N ASP A 66 14.18 -4.90 5.05
CA ASP A 66 15.07 -5.84 5.72
C ASP A 66 15.05 -7.21 5.03
N ALA A 67 16.22 -7.81 4.83
CA ALA A 67 16.32 -9.14 4.20
C ALA A 67 15.52 -10.23 4.95
N GLY A 68 15.38 -10.11 6.27
CA GLY A 68 14.57 -11.01 7.10
C GLY A 68 13.05 -10.88 6.90
N GLY A 69 12.60 -9.92 6.09
CA GLY A 69 11.18 -9.68 5.81
C GLY A 69 10.70 -10.06 4.42
N GLN A 70 11.54 -10.66 3.58
CA GLN A 70 11.18 -10.97 2.20
C GLN A 70 10.08 -12.02 2.11
N SER A 71 8.97 -11.67 1.43
CA SER A 71 7.81 -12.56 1.26
C SER A 71 7.59 -13.00 -0.18
N PHE A 72 8.12 -12.26 -1.14
CA PHE A 72 7.84 -12.44 -2.56
C PHE A 72 9.14 -12.65 -3.35
N TYR A 73 9.06 -13.48 -4.39
CA TYR A 73 10.18 -13.66 -5.32
C TYR A 73 10.53 -12.33 -5.99
N GLY A 74 11.81 -12.04 -6.12
CA GLY A 74 12.32 -10.86 -6.81
C GLY A 74 11.81 -9.52 -6.21
N GLN A 75 11.41 -9.51 -4.94
CA GLN A 75 10.83 -8.31 -4.32
C GLN A 75 11.77 -7.11 -4.42
N ALA A 76 11.24 -5.96 -4.88
CA ALA A 76 11.96 -4.69 -4.86
C ALA A 76 12.47 -4.38 -3.44
N ARG A 77 13.65 -3.77 -3.33
CA ARG A 77 14.30 -3.59 -2.03
C ARG A 77 14.97 -2.23 -1.88
N ALA A 78 15.10 -1.78 -0.64
CA ALA A 78 15.83 -0.60 -0.20
C ALA A 78 16.65 -0.96 1.05
N LEU A 79 17.64 -1.85 0.88
CA LEU A 79 18.45 -2.41 1.96
C LEU A 79 19.81 -1.71 2.08
N SER A 80 20.31 -1.16 0.97
CA SER A 80 21.62 -0.51 0.88
C SER A 80 21.69 0.45 -0.31
N GLU A 81 22.77 1.24 -0.38
CA GLU A 81 23.02 2.12 -1.53
C GLU A 81 23.20 1.34 -2.86
N ALA A 82 23.51 0.06 -2.82
CA ALA A 82 23.56 -0.80 -4.01
C ALA A 82 22.17 -0.92 -4.71
N ASP A 83 21.08 -0.68 -3.98
CA ASP A 83 19.73 -0.74 -4.53
C ASP A 83 19.30 0.56 -5.23
N LEU A 84 20.06 1.68 -5.06
CA LEU A 84 19.73 2.99 -5.62
C LEU A 84 19.53 3.00 -7.14
N PRO A 85 20.35 2.33 -7.97
CA PRO A 85 20.11 2.33 -9.43
C PRO A 85 18.73 1.82 -9.80
N SER A 86 18.30 0.72 -9.19
CA SER A 86 17.00 0.09 -9.46
C SER A 86 15.83 0.91 -8.92
N LEU A 87 16.02 1.55 -7.77
CA LEU A 87 15.03 2.48 -7.22
C LEU A 87 14.86 3.73 -8.12
N ARG A 88 15.96 4.28 -8.65
CA ARG A 88 15.94 5.42 -9.58
C ARG A 88 15.26 5.08 -10.89
N GLU A 89 15.52 3.91 -11.46
CA GLU A 89 14.87 3.46 -12.69
C GLU A 89 13.34 3.44 -12.53
N ARG A 90 12.82 2.89 -11.42
CA ARG A 90 11.37 2.91 -11.13
C ARG A 90 10.82 4.33 -11.03
N VAL A 91 11.55 5.22 -10.36
CA VAL A 91 11.17 6.65 -10.24
C VAL A 91 11.09 7.32 -11.61
N GLU A 92 12.11 7.11 -12.46
CA GLU A 92 12.18 7.71 -13.80
C GLU A 92 11.02 7.25 -14.68
N ILE A 93 10.71 5.94 -14.67
CA ILE A 93 9.59 5.39 -15.42
C ILE A 93 8.26 6.00 -14.92
N VAL A 94 8.00 5.98 -13.63
CA VAL A 94 6.75 6.51 -13.08
C VAL A 94 6.59 8.01 -13.36
N ARG A 95 7.68 8.78 -13.25
CA ARG A 95 7.66 10.20 -13.59
C ARG A 95 7.39 10.46 -15.08
N SER A 96 7.88 9.59 -15.96
CA SER A 96 7.61 9.74 -17.40
C SER A 96 6.13 9.57 -17.76
N LEU A 97 5.34 8.89 -16.90
CA LEU A 97 3.88 8.77 -17.00
C LEU A 97 3.13 10.00 -16.47
N GLY A 98 3.85 10.99 -15.90
CA GLY A 98 3.24 12.19 -15.29
C GLY A 98 2.74 11.98 -13.85
N ALA A 99 2.96 10.80 -13.25
CA ALA A 99 2.53 10.48 -11.90
C ALA A 99 3.60 10.83 -10.84
N ILE A 100 3.17 11.08 -9.62
CA ILE A 100 4.04 11.29 -8.46
C ILE A 100 4.45 9.93 -7.89
N PRO A 101 5.76 9.54 -7.90
CA PRO A 101 6.22 8.23 -7.44
C PRO A 101 6.32 8.17 -5.90
N ILE A 102 5.67 7.18 -5.32
CA ILE A 102 5.71 6.86 -3.89
C ILE A 102 6.21 5.42 -3.73
N ALA A 103 7.18 5.15 -2.84
CA ALA A 103 7.62 3.79 -2.53
C ALA A 103 6.87 3.23 -1.33
N GLN A 104 6.27 2.04 -1.44
CA GLN A 104 5.68 1.37 -0.28
C GLN A 104 6.74 0.56 0.48
N LEU A 105 7.00 0.92 1.74
CA LEU A 105 7.97 0.25 2.63
C LEU A 105 7.33 -0.97 3.29
N PHE A 106 7.98 -2.14 3.18
CA PHE A 106 7.38 -3.42 3.51
C PHE A 106 8.31 -4.35 4.30
N HIS A 107 7.69 -5.16 5.19
CA HIS A 107 8.30 -6.32 5.85
C HIS A 107 7.23 -7.38 6.09
N GLY A 108 7.51 -8.64 5.71
CA GLY A 108 6.54 -9.74 5.79
C GLY A 108 6.19 -10.22 7.20
N GLY A 109 7.10 -10.04 8.13
CA GLY A 109 6.91 -10.57 9.49
C GLY A 109 6.85 -12.10 9.51
N ILE A 110 5.85 -12.66 10.19
CA ILE A 110 5.62 -14.11 10.22
C ILE A 110 5.28 -14.72 8.86
N LEU A 111 4.94 -13.88 7.87
CA LEU A 111 4.65 -14.29 6.49
C LEU A 111 5.84 -14.07 5.54
N ALA A 112 7.02 -13.78 6.07
CA ALA A 112 8.23 -13.83 5.27
C ALA A 112 8.46 -15.27 4.79
N ASN A 113 8.90 -15.45 3.53
CA ASN A 113 9.06 -16.77 2.96
C ASN A 113 10.43 -17.35 3.36
N PRO A 114 10.49 -18.49 4.08
CA PRO A 114 11.75 -19.09 4.53
C PRO A 114 12.77 -19.32 3.42
N ASP A 115 12.31 -19.59 2.18
CA ASP A 115 13.19 -19.87 1.06
C ASP A 115 13.96 -18.63 0.57
N PHE A 116 13.50 -17.44 0.92
CA PHE A 116 14.14 -16.17 0.56
C PHE A 116 14.93 -15.54 1.71
N LEU A 117 14.83 -16.09 2.92
CA LEU A 117 15.47 -15.51 4.10
C LEU A 117 16.91 -16.02 4.29
N PRO A 118 17.85 -15.19 4.76
CA PRO A 118 19.24 -15.58 4.98
C PRO A 118 19.39 -16.76 5.96
N ASP A 119 18.56 -16.81 7.00
CA ASP A 119 18.58 -17.86 8.04
C ASP A 119 17.36 -18.77 7.97
N ARG A 120 16.50 -18.64 6.96
CA ARG A 120 15.27 -19.41 6.74
C ARG A 120 14.25 -19.30 7.88
N GLN A 121 14.39 -18.30 8.77
CA GLN A 121 13.56 -18.15 9.96
C GLN A 121 12.71 -16.87 9.90
N PRO A 122 11.41 -16.97 9.57
CA PRO A 122 10.48 -15.84 9.70
C PRO A 122 10.36 -15.38 11.15
N ARG A 123 10.18 -14.07 11.35
CA ARG A 123 10.02 -13.48 12.69
C ARG A 123 8.86 -12.50 12.72
N GLY A 124 8.21 -12.42 13.87
CA GLY A 124 7.11 -11.49 14.11
C GLY A 124 6.96 -11.13 15.59
N PRO A 125 5.84 -10.50 15.98
CA PRO A 125 5.66 -10.08 17.38
C PRO A 125 5.70 -11.21 18.37
N SER A 126 5.25 -12.41 17.98
CA SER A 126 5.31 -13.63 18.80
C SER A 126 5.54 -14.87 17.95
N ALA A 127 6.16 -15.89 18.51
CA ALA A 127 6.32 -17.17 17.84
C ALA A 127 4.97 -17.75 17.41
N THR A 128 4.90 -18.35 16.22
CA THR A 128 3.66 -19.01 15.76
C THR A 128 3.43 -20.33 16.49
N PRO A 129 2.18 -20.76 16.72
CA PRO A 129 1.88 -22.01 17.44
C PRO A 129 2.45 -23.27 16.76
N ASP A 130 2.64 -23.23 15.43
CA ASP A 130 3.23 -24.32 14.65
C ASP A 130 4.77 -24.27 14.60
N GLY A 131 5.40 -23.30 15.25
CA GLY A 131 6.85 -23.13 15.33
C GLY A 131 7.53 -22.63 14.06
N LYS A 132 6.76 -22.26 13.01
CA LYS A 132 7.33 -21.81 11.73
C LYS A 132 7.93 -20.40 11.78
N ALA A 133 7.46 -19.56 12.70
CA ALA A 133 8.05 -18.25 12.93
C ALA A 133 8.38 -18.04 14.39
N SER A 134 9.50 -17.35 14.66
CA SER A 134 9.94 -17.00 16.02
C SER A 134 9.53 -15.59 16.41
N GLU A 135 9.61 -15.34 17.73
CA GLU A 135 9.37 -14.03 18.31
C GLU A 135 10.59 -13.12 18.08
N LEU A 136 10.35 -11.88 17.66
CA LEU A 136 11.36 -10.84 17.60
C LEU A 136 11.81 -10.45 19.01
N THR A 137 13.12 -10.38 19.23
CA THR A 137 13.69 -9.76 20.42
C THR A 137 13.47 -8.24 20.43
N GLU A 138 13.59 -7.59 21.57
CA GLU A 138 13.48 -6.13 21.67
C GLU A 138 14.53 -5.43 20.82
N ALA A 139 15.77 -5.92 20.79
CA ALA A 139 16.84 -5.37 19.96
C ALA A 139 16.55 -5.49 18.46
N GLU A 140 15.94 -6.59 18.01
CA GLU A 140 15.50 -6.74 16.60
C GLU A 140 14.36 -5.78 16.26
N ILE A 141 13.41 -5.55 17.17
CA ILE A 141 12.32 -4.57 16.99
C ILE A 141 12.91 -3.16 16.82
N GLU A 142 13.82 -2.75 17.70
CA GLU A 142 14.51 -1.45 17.58
C GLU A 142 15.33 -1.33 16.29
N SER A 143 16.02 -2.41 15.89
CA SER A 143 16.74 -2.46 14.62
C SER A 143 15.81 -2.29 13.42
N LEU A 144 14.64 -2.95 13.42
CA LEU A 144 13.65 -2.83 12.34
C LEU A 144 13.13 -1.40 12.18
N ILE A 145 12.89 -0.68 13.28
CA ILE A 145 12.50 0.73 13.23
C ILE A 145 13.54 1.54 12.45
N GLN A 146 14.83 1.33 12.72
CA GLN A 146 15.91 2.03 12.01
C GLN A 146 16.02 1.59 10.55
N LYS A 147 15.74 0.32 10.21
CA LYS A 147 15.74 -0.17 8.83
C LYS A 147 14.62 0.45 8.00
N PHE A 148 13.41 0.66 8.56
CA PHE A 148 12.36 1.42 7.89
C PHE A 148 12.79 2.87 7.61
N ALA A 149 13.41 3.53 8.57
CA ALA A 149 13.95 4.88 8.40
C ALA A 149 15.02 4.93 7.30
N TYR A 150 15.98 3.99 7.33
CA TYR A 150 17.04 3.91 6.32
C TYR A 150 16.50 3.62 4.92
N ALA A 151 15.51 2.74 4.79
CA ALA A 151 14.84 2.49 3.51
C ALA A 151 14.11 3.75 2.98
N ALA A 152 13.48 4.54 3.86
CA ALA A 152 12.90 5.83 3.47
C ALA A 152 13.96 6.81 2.99
N GLU A 153 15.13 6.86 3.63
CA GLU A 153 16.28 7.68 3.20
C GLU A 153 16.77 7.25 1.81
N LEU A 154 16.92 5.94 1.55
CA LEU A 154 17.32 5.40 0.24
C LEU A 154 16.30 5.76 -0.83
N CYS A 155 14.99 5.62 -0.56
CA CYS A 155 13.94 6.02 -1.48
C CYS A 155 13.99 7.53 -1.79
N MET A 156 14.25 8.37 -0.79
CA MET A 156 14.44 9.82 -0.96
C MET A 156 15.66 10.12 -1.83
N LYS A 157 16.83 9.48 -1.57
CA LYS A 157 18.05 9.58 -2.38
C LYS A 157 17.85 9.11 -3.82
N ALA A 158 17.01 8.10 -4.03
CA ALA A 158 16.66 7.62 -5.37
C ALA A 158 15.76 8.58 -6.13
N GLY A 159 15.10 9.52 -5.45
CA GLY A 159 14.25 10.54 -6.06
C GLY A 159 12.75 10.25 -5.97
N TYR A 160 12.31 9.29 -5.18
CA TYR A 160 10.88 9.18 -4.86
C TYR A 160 10.38 10.50 -4.26
N ALA A 161 9.17 10.87 -4.58
CA ALA A 161 8.50 12.04 -4.00
C ALA A 161 7.99 11.78 -2.58
N GLY A 162 7.93 10.51 -2.18
CA GLY A 162 7.48 10.09 -0.87
C GLY A 162 7.59 8.60 -0.63
N VAL A 163 7.20 8.19 0.58
CA VAL A 163 7.07 6.79 0.97
C VAL A 163 5.74 6.52 1.66
N GLU A 164 5.25 5.29 1.53
CA GLU A 164 4.07 4.79 2.23
C GLU A 164 4.48 3.67 3.18
N VAL A 165 4.22 3.83 4.47
CA VAL A 165 4.46 2.77 5.47
C VAL A 165 3.34 1.72 5.35
N HIS A 166 3.71 0.45 5.12
CA HIS A 166 2.76 -0.62 4.90
C HIS A 166 2.22 -1.22 6.21
N GLY A 167 1.14 -0.63 6.71
CA GLY A 167 0.38 -1.11 7.87
C GLY A 167 -0.92 -1.85 7.50
N ALA A 168 -0.99 -2.46 6.31
CA ALA A 168 -2.19 -3.17 5.84
C ALA A 168 -1.95 -4.69 5.67
N GLY A 169 -3.04 -5.42 5.45
CA GLY A 169 -3.00 -6.88 5.27
C GLY A 169 -2.55 -7.64 6.52
N PRO A 170 -1.97 -8.82 6.35
CA PRO A 170 -1.53 -9.67 7.47
C PRO A 170 -0.01 -9.56 7.75
N PHE A 171 0.66 -8.48 7.31
CA PHE A 171 2.12 -8.33 7.37
C PHE A 171 2.61 -7.72 8.70
N LEU A 172 3.91 -7.41 8.83
CA LEU A 172 4.58 -7.16 10.10
C LEU A 172 3.88 -6.12 10.98
N LEU A 173 3.54 -4.94 10.46
CA LEU A 173 2.97 -3.88 11.29
C LEU A 173 1.59 -4.26 11.84
N PRO A 174 0.62 -4.73 11.03
CA PRO A 174 -0.65 -5.26 11.53
C PRO A 174 -0.50 -6.47 12.46
N GLN A 175 0.55 -7.31 12.29
CA GLN A 175 0.82 -8.42 13.21
C GLN A 175 1.09 -7.92 14.62
N PHE A 176 1.74 -6.76 14.79
CA PHE A 176 1.91 -6.13 16.11
C PHE A 176 0.61 -5.59 16.68
N VAL A 177 -0.30 -5.09 15.86
CA VAL A 177 -1.59 -4.52 16.28
C VAL A 177 -2.58 -5.60 16.68
N SER A 178 -2.59 -6.74 16.00
CA SER A 178 -3.56 -7.82 16.17
C SER A 178 -3.25 -8.71 17.38
N GLU A 179 -4.22 -8.91 18.27
CA GLU A 179 -4.10 -9.89 19.37
C GLU A 179 -3.98 -11.34 18.89
N ALA A 180 -4.41 -11.62 17.66
CA ALA A 180 -4.26 -12.95 17.08
C ALA A 180 -2.78 -13.34 16.89
N THR A 181 -1.92 -12.37 16.61
CA THR A 181 -0.50 -12.56 16.30
C THR A 181 0.43 -12.00 17.35
N ASN A 182 0.02 -10.98 18.12
CA ASN A 182 0.81 -10.35 19.16
C ASN A 182 0.33 -10.81 20.54
N ARG A 183 1.05 -11.77 21.13
CA ARG A 183 0.81 -12.31 22.47
C ARG A 183 1.90 -11.90 23.47
N ARG A 184 2.66 -10.85 23.14
CA ARG A 184 3.72 -10.30 24.02
C ARG A 184 3.14 -9.73 25.31
N THR A 185 3.95 -9.78 26.36
CA THR A 185 3.61 -9.22 27.68
C THR A 185 4.52 -8.06 28.08
N ASP A 186 5.43 -7.65 27.18
CA ASP A 186 6.31 -6.49 27.33
C ASP A 186 5.67 -5.20 26.78
N ARG A 187 6.47 -4.14 26.67
CA ARG A 187 6.00 -2.83 26.16
C ARG A 187 5.49 -2.83 24.71
N TRP A 188 5.68 -3.91 23.97
CA TRP A 188 5.27 -4.06 22.57
C TRP A 188 3.97 -4.87 22.40
N GLY A 189 3.37 -5.34 23.50
CA GLY A 189 2.17 -6.17 23.48
C GLY A 189 1.21 -5.92 24.63
N GLY A 190 0.13 -6.70 24.70
CA GLY A 190 -0.95 -6.54 25.68
C GLY A 190 -1.94 -5.46 25.30
N SER A 191 -1.93 -4.29 25.92
CA SER A 191 -2.87 -3.21 25.62
C SER A 191 -2.76 -2.71 24.16
N LEU A 192 -3.85 -2.15 23.61
CA LEU A 192 -3.83 -1.57 22.27
C LEU A 192 -2.75 -0.50 22.11
N GLU A 193 -2.54 0.32 23.14
CA GLU A 193 -1.48 1.34 23.17
C GLU A 193 -0.09 0.68 22.94
N ASN A 194 0.21 -0.39 23.67
CA ASN A 194 1.47 -1.11 23.49
C ASN A 194 1.58 -1.78 22.12
N ARG A 195 0.49 -2.38 21.63
CA ARG A 195 0.44 -3.01 20.30
C ARG A 195 0.62 -1.99 19.16
N LEU A 196 0.21 -0.74 19.33
CA LEU A 196 0.41 0.36 18.40
C LEU A 196 1.83 0.96 18.49
N ARG A 197 2.57 0.72 19.56
CA ARG A 197 3.88 1.34 19.80
C ARG A 197 4.87 1.09 18.67
N PHE A 198 4.98 -0.14 18.17
CA PHE A 198 5.91 -0.47 17.08
C PHE A 198 5.51 0.21 15.75
N PRO A 199 4.26 0.08 15.24
CA PRO A 199 3.85 0.79 14.03
C PRO A 199 4.03 2.31 14.10
N LEU A 200 3.75 2.91 15.26
CA LEU A 200 3.91 4.35 15.47
C LEU A 200 5.38 4.75 15.54
N ALA A 201 6.23 3.96 16.20
CA ALA A 201 7.68 4.20 16.24
C ALA A 201 8.32 4.11 14.85
N VAL A 202 7.88 3.16 14.00
CA VAL A 202 8.29 3.09 12.59
C VAL A 202 7.89 4.36 11.85
N LEU A 203 6.64 4.80 12.01
CA LEU A 203 6.14 6.01 11.36
C LEU A 203 6.90 7.26 11.83
N ASP A 204 7.15 7.39 13.13
CA ASP A 204 7.93 8.50 13.71
C ASP A 204 9.35 8.52 13.16
N ALA A 205 10.02 7.36 13.05
CA ALA A 205 11.37 7.26 12.51
C ALA A 205 11.43 7.64 11.01
N VAL A 206 10.41 7.29 10.22
CA VAL A 206 10.29 7.70 8.81
C VAL A 206 10.04 9.21 8.69
N ILE A 207 9.22 9.80 9.57
CA ILE A 207 9.00 11.25 9.63
C ILE A 207 10.30 11.98 9.97
N ASP A 208 11.07 11.46 10.92
CA ASP A 208 12.37 12.01 11.30
C ASP A 208 13.37 12.10 10.13
N VAL A 209 13.34 11.15 9.19
CA VAL A 209 14.16 11.21 7.95
C VAL A 209 13.81 12.45 7.13
N LYS A 210 12.51 12.69 6.92
CA LYS A 210 12.01 13.88 6.21
C LYS A 210 12.45 15.17 6.88
N GLU A 211 12.29 15.25 8.20
CA GLU A 211 12.64 16.44 8.99
C GLU A 211 14.16 16.73 8.96
N LYS A 212 14.99 15.71 9.20
CA LYS A 212 16.45 15.81 9.16
C LYS A 212 16.99 16.21 7.78
N ALA A 213 16.33 15.76 6.71
CA ALA A 213 16.68 16.13 5.34
C ALA A 213 16.16 17.51 4.92
N GLY A 214 15.33 18.17 5.73
CA GLY A 214 14.68 19.44 5.39
C GLY A 214 13.70 19.36 4.21
N ARG A 215 13.24 18.14 3.84
CA ARG A 215 12.41 17.88 2.67
C ARG A 215 10.93 18.02 3.02
N LYS A 216 10.47 19.26 3.22
CA LYS A 216 9.06 19.57 3.53
C LYS A 216 8.10 19.04 2.48
N ASP A 217 8.52 18.98 1.23
CA ASP A 217 7.80 18.45 0.09
C ASP A 217 7.68 16.91 0.06
N PHE A 218 8.51 16.18 0.85
CA PHE A 218 8.48 14.72 0.85
C PHE A 218 7.16 14.21 1.44
N ILE A 219 6.48 13.33 0.71
CA ILE A 219 5.16 12.80 1.07
C ILE A 219 5.36 11.56 1.97
N ILE A 220 4.66 11.53 3.09
CA ILE A 220 4.59 10.33 3.95
C ILE A 220 3.14 9.87 3.99
N GLY A 221 2.92 8.64 3.53
CA GLY A 221 1.64 7.94 3.63
C GLY A 221 1.72 6.80 4.64
N TYR A 222 0.55 6.39 5.12
CA TYR A 222 0.40 5.17 5.91
C TYR A 222 -0.76 4.35 5.36
N ARG A 223 -0.53 3.05 5.08
CA ARG A 223 -1.57 2.16 4.57
C ARG A 223 -2.12 1.27 5.68
N ILE A 224 -3.45 1.10 5.72
CA ILE A 224 -4.16 0.37 6.78
C ILE A 224 -5.24 -0.55 6.17
N THR A 225 -5.49 -1.69 6.80
CA THR A 225 -6.69 -2.52 6.56
C THR A 225 -7.64 -2.35 7.72
N PRO A 226 -8.92 -2.00 7.49
CA PRO A 226 -9.85 -1.60 8.55
C PRO A 226 -10.14 -2.68 9.60
N GLU A 227 -10.28 -3.92 9.16
CA GLU A 227 -10.67 -5.03 10.04
C GLU A 227 -10.01 -6.33 9.59
N GLN A 228 -9.68 -7.18 10.55
CA GLN A 228 -9.21 -8.53 10.30
C GLN A 228 -10.26 -9.57 10.70
N PRO A 229 -10.33 -10.74 10.02
CA PRO A 229 -11.20 -11.83 10.41
C PRO A 229 -10.75 -12.48 11.75
N GLY A 230 -11.64 -13.29 12.33
CA GLY A 230 -11.35 -14.01 13.57
C GLY A 230 -11.64 -13.18 14.82
N GLU A 231 -11.86 -13.86 15.94
CA GLU A 231 -12.28 -13.23 17.20
C GLU A 231 -11.25 -12.22 17.73
N LYS A 232 -9.96 -12.55 17.64
CA LYS A 232 -8.81 -11.72 18.08
C LYS A 232 -8.20 -10.88 16.96
N GLY A 233 -8.81 -10.86 15.78
CA GLY A 233 -8.39 -9.98 14.69
C GLY A 233 -8.77 -8.53 14.99
N ILE A 234 -8.08 -7.59 14.32
CA ILE A 234 -8.30 -6.14 14.49
C ILE A 234 -9.78 -5.79 14.25
N THR A 235 -10.37 -5.06 15.18
CA THR A 235 -11.74 -4.56 15.13
C THR A 235 -11.79 -3.12 14.61
N MET A 236 -12.98 -2.67 14.15
CA MET A 236 -13.14 -1.27 13.73
C MET A 236 -12.86 -0.27 14.87
N LYS A 237 -13.19 -0.62 16.12
CA LYS A 237 -12.85 0.21 17.29
C LYS A 237 -11.34 0.43 17.42
N GLU A 238 -10.55 -0.63 17.28
CA GLU A 238 -9.08 -0.56 17.35
C GLU A 238 -8.51 0.20 16.15
N THR A 239 -9.09 0.01 14.98
CA THR A 239 -8.72 0.75 13.77
C THR A 239 -8.96 2.25 13.92
N LEU A 240 -10.12 2.68 14.42
CA LEU A 240 -10.40 4.09 14.65
C LEU A 240 -9.44 4.72 15.68
N ALA A 241 -9.08 3.97 16.73
CA ALA A 241 -8.07 4.41 17.68
C ALA A 241 -6.67 4.52 17.01
N ALA A 242 -6.29 3.54 16.18
CA ALA A 242 -5.04 3.58 15.42
C ALA A 242 -5.02 4.76 14.43
N VAL A 243 -6.10 4.99 13.69
CA VAL A 243 -6.25 6.14 12.76
C VAL A 243 -6.07 7.45 13.50
N SER A 244 -6.71 7.61 14.66
CA SER A 244 -6.54 8.80 15.49
C SER A 244 -5.10 9.04 15.88
N GLU A 245 -4.35 8.00 16.31
CA GLU A 245 -2.95 8.13 16.69
C GLU A 245 -2.02 8.38 15.48
N ILE A 246 -2.24 7.69 14.38
CA ILE A 246 -1.47 7.85 13.14
C ILE A 246 -1.62 9.28 12.61
N THR A 247 -2.85 9.80 12.53
CA THR A 247 -3.14 11.10 11.92
C THR A 247 -2.88 12.30 12.83
N LYS A 248 -2.48 12.11 14.10
CA LYS A 248 -1.84 13.15 14.91
C LYS A 248 -0.43 13.51 14.40
N ARG A 249 0.17 12.62 13.62
CA ARG A 249 1.48 12.81 12.99
C ARG A 249 1.35 13.53 11.66
N PRO A 250 2.36 14.27 11.20
CA PRO A 250 2.29 15.08 9.97
C PRO A 250 2.40 14.23 8.70
N ILE A 251 1.55 13.20 8.58
CA ILE A 251 1.41 12.42 7.34
C ILE A 251 0.58 13.18 6.30
N GLN A 252 0.82 12.90 5.03
CA GLN A 252 0.13 13.53 3.94
C GLN A 252 -1.14 12.79 3.55
N TYR A 253 -1.13 11.46 3.69
CA TYR A 253 -2.35 10.67 3.45
C TYR A 253 -2.40 9.38 4.28
N LEU A 254 -3.63 8.93 4.52
CA LEU A 254 -3.97 7.61 5.00
C LEU A 254 -4.57 6.80 3.84
N HIS A 255 -3.97 5.65 3.50
CA HIS A 255 -4.44 4.77 2.42
C HIS A 255 -5.21 3.58 3.00
N VAL A 256 -6.49 3.46 2.68
CA VAL A 256 -7.36 2.39 3.18
C VAL A 256 -7.44 1.25 2.17
N SER A 257 -6.94 0.08 2.57
CA SER A 257 -6.95 -1.14 1.76
C SER A 257 -8.04 -2.09 2.23
N GLN A 258 -9.04 -2.32 1.40
CA GLN A 258 -10.14 -3.25 1.67
C GLN A 258 -10.66 -3.90 0.39
N GLN A 259 -11.45 -4.95 0.53
CA GLN A 259 -11.96 -5.70 -0.61
C GLN A 259 -12.98 -4.87 -1.41
N ASN A 260 -13.91 -4.20 -0.76
CA ASN A 260 -14.90 -3.35 -1.40
C ASN A 260 -14.99 -2.01 -0.66
N PHE A 261 -14.92 -0.90 -1.39
CA PHE A 261 -14.89 0.46 -0.86
C PHE A 261 -16.13 0.79 0.01
N PHE A 262 -17.29 0.28 -0.36
CA PHE A 262 -18.57 0.58 0.29
C PHE A 262 -18.95 -0.42 1.39
N HIS A 263 -18.08 -1.36 1.75
CA HIS A 263 -18.39 -2.33 2.81
C HIS A 263 -18.69 -1.66 4.14
N ALA A 264 -19.79 -2.12 4.76
CA ALA A 264 -20.13 -1.76 6.12
C ALA A 264 -19.15 -2.34 7.14
N VAL A 265 -19.14 -1.75 8.32
CA VAL A 265 -18.42 -2.28 9.49
C VAL A 265 -18.91 -3.67 9.85
N ARG A 266 -18.00 -4.59 10.20
CA ARG A 266 -18.36 -5.93 10.67
C ARG A 266 -18.59 -5.96 12.19
N ARG A 267 -17.72 -5.27 12.95
CA ARG A 267 -17.77 -5.27 14.42
C ARG A 267 -16.97 -4.14 15.05
N GLY A 268 -17.30 -3.82 16.29
CA GLY A 268 -16.55 -2.87 17.11
C GLY A 268 -16.87 -1.41 16.87
N ALA A 269 -17.81 -1.10 15.94
CA ALA A 269 -18.38 0.22 15.72
C ALA A 269 -19.79 0.08 15.12
N ASP A 270 -20.41 1.18 14.72
CA ASP A 270 -21.75 1.17 14.10
C ASP A 270 -21.75 0.40 12.77
N THR A 271 -22.41 -0.76 12.77
CA THR A 271 -22.49 -1.66 11.61
C THR A 271 -23.42 -1.19 10.51
N SER A 272 -24.16 -0.11 10.71
CA SER A 272 -24.97 0.55 9.67
C SER A 272 -24.13 1.48 8.78
N LYS A 273 -22.94 1.85 9.22
CA LYS A 273 -22.03 2.77 8.55
C LYS A 273 -20.98 2.04 7.71
N SER A 274 -20.48 2.74 6.67
CA SER A 274 -19.31 2.28 5.90
C SER A 274 -18.04 2.41 6.75
N ARG A 275 -17.10 1.49 6.54
CA ARG A 275 -15.74 1.61 7.11
C ARG A 275 -15.03 2.87 6.64
N MET A 276 -15.19 3.22 5.34
CA MET A 276 -14.59 4.43 4.76
C MET A 276 -15.14 5.69 5.41
N GLU A 277 -16.46 5.77 5.61
CA GLU A 277 -17.12 6.88 6.31
C GLU A 277 -16.50 7.10 7.70
N LEU A 278 -16.47 6.05 8.53
CA LEU A 278 -15.95 6.17 9.90
C LEU A 278 -14.45 6.49 9.94
N ILE A 279 -13.66 5.97 8.99
CA ILE A 279 -12.22 6.27 8.91
C ILE A 279 -12.02 7.73 8.48
N HIS A 280 -12.75 8.22 7.48
CA HIS A 280 -12.66 9.61 7.03
C HIS A 280 -13.06 10.57 8.15
N ASP A 281 -14.15 10.28 8.87
CA ASP A 281 -14.56 11.04 10.06
C ASP A 281 -13.46 11.06 11.13
N ALA A 282 -12.80 9.91 11.37
CA ALA A 282 -11.72 9.82 12.35
C ALA A 282 -10.44 10.54 11.91
N VAL A 283 -10.15 10.62 10.62
CA VAL A 283 -9.05 11.43 10.06
C VAL A 283 -9.32 12.91 10.28
N ALA A 284 -10.59 13.35 10.20
CA ALA A 284 -11.04 14.71 10.51
C ALA A 284 -10.24 15.81 9.78
N GLY A 285 -9.91 15.60 8.50
CA GLY A 285 -9.19 16.55 7.64
C GLY A 285 -7.71 16.78 7.99
N ARG A 286 -7.13 16.00 8.92
CA ARG A 286 -5.70 16.12 9.28
C ARG A 286 -4.76 15.65 8.17
N SER A 287 -5.20 14.72 7.33
CA SER A 287 -4.52 14.24 6.14
C SER A 287 -5.54 13.85 5.07
N ALA A 288 -5.11 13.69 3.83
CA ALA A 288 -5.97 13.13 2.79
C ALA A 288 -6.26 11.64 3.06
N VAL A 289 -7.36 11.12 2.53
CA VAL A 289 -7.67 9.69 2.52
C VAL A 289 -7.57 9.18 1.09
N ILE A 290 -6.88 8.04 0.88
CA ILE A 290 -6.90 7.27 -0.35
C ILE A 290 -7.75 6.04 -0.11
N GLY A 291 -8.80 5.85 -0.88
CA GLY A 291 -9.71 4.71 -0.77
C GLY A 291 -9.49 3.69 -1.88
N ALA A 292 -9.40 2.40 -1.52
CA ALA A 292 -9.32 1.29 -2.46
C ALA A 292 -10.35 0.21 -2.14
N GLY A 293 -10.72 -0.58 -3.16
CA GLY A 293 -11.57 -1.76 -3.02
C GLY A 293 -12.62 -1.87 -4.12
N GLU A 294 -12.42 -2.81 -5.05
CA GLU A 294 -13.34 -3.09 -6.18
C GLU A 294 -13.74 -1.84 -6.99
N LEU A 295 -12.85 -0.84 -7.08
CA LEU A 295 -13.03 0.31 -7.97
C LEU A 295 -12.46 -0.04 -9.34
N VAL A 296 -13.32 -0.14 -10.35
CA VAL A 296 -12.93 -0.64 -11.68
C VAL A 296 -13.20 0.37 -12.78
N THR A 297 -14.35 1.03 -12.77
CA THR A 297 -14.80 1.95 -13.82
C THR A 297 -14.74 3.40 -13.38
N GLY A 298 -14.84 4.33 -14.33
CA GLY A 298 -14.98 5.75 -14.03
C GLY A 298 -16.14 6.04 -13.09
N ALA A 299 -17.26 5.36 -13.24
CA ALA A 299 -18.41 5.46 -12.34
C ALA A 299 -18.07 5.02 -10.91
N ASP A 300 -17.27 3.95 -10.73
CA ASP A 300 -16.86 3.49 -9.41
C ASP A 300 -15.94 4.53 -8.73
N PHE A 301 -14.95 5.06 -9.46
CA PHE A 301 -14.04 6.10 -8.95
C PHE A 301 -14.79 7.39 -8.61
N GLU A 302 -15.67 7.87 -9.50
CA GLU A 302 -16.47 9.07 -9.26
C GLU A 302 -17.37 8.90 -8.05
N ARG A 303 -18.06 7.76 -7.92
CA ARG A 303 -18.88 7.45 -6.76
C ARG A 303 -18.07 7.41 -5.46
N ALA A 304 -16.85 6.89 -5.50
CA ALA A 304 -15.97 6.87 -4.32
C ALA A 304 -15.58 8.29 -3.90
N VAL A 305 -15.13 9.14 -4.82
CA VAL A 305 -14.72 10.52 -4.51
C VAL A 305 -15.92 11.38 -4.11
N THR A 306 -17.04 11.27 -4.81
CA THR A 306 -18.26 12.05 -4.52
C THR A 306 -19.01 11.58 -3.26
N SER A 307 -18.66 10.41 -2.70
CA SER A 307 -19.18 10.00 -1.37
C SER A 307 -18.75 10.94 -0.25
N GLY A 308 -17.66 11.70 -0.45
CA GLY A 308 -17.04 12.53 0.59
C GLY A 308 -16.24 11.72 1.62
N TRP A 309 -15.97 10.44 1.36
CA TRP A 309 -15.22 9.56 2.28
C TRP A 309 -13.76 9.37 1.86
N THR A 310 -13.34 9.97 0.77
CA THR A 310 -11.96 9.88 0.26
C THR A 310 -11.64 11.07 -0.64
N GLU A 311 -10.39 11.53 -0.62
CA GLU A 311 -9.85 12.53 -1.53
C GLU A 311 -9.31 11.90 -2.81
N PHE A 312 -8.85 10.64 -2.74
CA PHE A 312 -8.31 9.91 -3.88
C PHE A 312 -8.91 8.51 -3.97
N ALA A 313 -9.22 8.09 -5.19
CA ALA A 313 -9.64 6.72 -5.49
C ALA A 313 -8.46 5.94 -6.08
N ALA A 314 -8.12 4.80 -5.45
CA ALA A 314 -6.99 3.98 -5.87
C ALA A 314 -7.44 2.79 -6.72
N ALA A 315 -6.80 2.65 -7.88
CA ALA A 315 -6.97 1.53 -8.80
C ALA A 315 -5.90 0.45 -8.52
N GLY A 316 -6.34 -0.78 -8.31
CA GLY A 316 -5.49 -1.96 -8.16
C GLY A 316 -5.63 -2.89 -9.37
N GLN A 317 -6.49 -3.91 -9.27
CA GLN A 317 -6.71 -4.89 -10.34
C GLN A 317 -7.15 -4.26 -11.67
N SER A 318 -7.92 -3.17 -11.63
CA SER A 318 -8.36 -2.47 -12.83
C SER A 318 -7.20 -1.89 -13.65
N VAL A 319 -6.11 -1.45 -13.01
CA VAL A 319 -4.89 -1.01 -13.72
C VAL A 319 -4.21 -2.19 -14.40
N MET A 320 -4.20 -3.38 -13.78
CA MET A 320 -3.52 -4.57 -14.35
C MET A 320 -4.09 -4.97 -15.72
N LEU A 321 -5.40 -4.82 -15.90
CA LEU A 321 -6.09 -5.20 -17.15
C LEU A 321 -6.18 -4.06 -18.17
N ASN A 322 -6.03 -2.81 -17.73
CA ASN A 322 -6.30 -1.64 -18.55
C ASN A 322 -5.10 -0.68 -18.52
N PRO A 323 -4.10 -0.85 -19.41
CA PRO A 323 -2.96 0.05 -19.51
C PRO A 323 -3.34 1.53 -19.62
N ASP A 324 -4.42 1.83 -20.33
CA ASP A 324 -4.91 3.18 -20.60
C ASP A 324 -6.13 3.59 -19.73
N LEU A 325 -6.27 2.98 -18.54
CA LEU A 325 -7.42 3.15 -17.66
C LEU A 325 -7.80 4.63 -17.42
N ALA A 326 -6.85 5.47 -17.03
CA ALA A 326 -7.15 6.89 -16.77
C ALA A 326 -7.61 7.64 -18.01
N ARG A 327 -7.10 7.28 -19.21
CA ARG A 327 -7.54 7.84 -20.47
C ARG A 327 -8.98 7.43 -20.79
N LEU A 328 -9.35 6.17 -20.59
CA LEU A 328 -10.72 5.68 -20.78
C LEU A 328 -11.69 6.36 -19.81
N VAL A 329 -11.31 6.46 -18.54
CA VAL A 329 -12.09 7.18 -17.52
C VAL A 329 -12.28 8.64 -17.91
N ARG A 330 -11.21 9.33 -18.33
CA ARG A 330 -11.31 10.74 -18.77
C ARG A 330 -12.23 10.92 -19.98
N ALA A 331 -12.27 9.93 -20.86
CA ALA A 331 -13.14 9.93 -22.04
C ALA A 331 -14.58 9.47 -21.74
N GLY A 332 -14.89 9.07 -20.48
CA GLY A 332 -16.20 8.54 -20.09
C GLY A 332 -16.56 7.21 -20.75
N ARG A 333 -15.52 6.40 -21.06
CA ARG A 333 -15.65 5.15 -21.85
C ARG A 333 -15.55 3.91 -20.96
N ASP A 334 -16.43 3.83 -19.97
CA ASP A 334 -16.55 2.66 -19.09
C ASP A 334 -16.86 1.37 -19.85
N ASP A 335 -17.47 1.48 -21.02
CA ASP A 335 -17.78 0.40 -21.93
C ASP A 335 -16.55 -0.32 -22.50
N LEU A 336 -15.39 0.34 -22.47
CA LEU A 336 -14.10 -0.20 -22.95
C LEU A 336 -13.21 -0.69 -21.82
N ILE A 337 -13.61 -0.54 -20.55
CA ILE A 337 -12.80 -0.96 -19.40
C ILE A 337 -13.03 -2.46 -19.16
N ASP A 338 -11.95 -3.23 -19.24
CA ASP A 338 -11.96 -4.65 -18.95
C ASP A 338 -12.05 -4.91 -17.45
N ARG A 339 -13.05 -5.67 -17.02
CA ARG A 339 -13.27 -6.09 -15.62
C ARG A 339 -12.69 -7.48 -15.32
N PHE A 340 -12.52 -8.27 -16.34
CA PHE A 340 -12.08 -9.66 -16.28
C PHE A 340 -11.00 -9.90 -17.32
N ARG A 341 -10.14 -10.89 -17.07
CA ARG A 341 -9.13 -11.29 -18.03
C ARG A 341 -9.80 -11.81 -19.33
N ASP A 342 -9.16 -11.50 -20.44
CA ASP A 342 -9.49 -12.01 -21.77
C ASP A 342 -8.20 -12.58 -22.37
N GLU A 343 -8.16 -13.88 -22.58
CA GLU A 343 -6.97 -14.60 -23.09
C GLU A 343 -6.51 -14.04 -24.45
N SER A 344 -7.42 -13.48 -25.26
CA SER A 344 -7.07 -12.84 -26.53
C SER A 344 -6.31 -11.51 -26.38
N LYS A 345 -6.34 -10.89 -25.19
CA LYS A 345 -5.71 -9.62 -24.88
C LYS A 345 -4.42 -9.77 -24.05
N ASN A 346 -4.01 -10.99 -23.72
CA ASN A 346 -2.89 -11.24 -22.82
C ASN A 346 -1.61 -10.48 -23.21
N ASP A 347 -1.26 -10.49 -24.50
CA ASP A 347 -0.04 -9.80 -24.96
C ASP A 347 -0.21 -8.28 -25.05
N SER A 348 -1.45 -7.77 -25.19
CA SER A 348 -1.72 -6.33 -25.34
C SER A 348 -1.93 -5.59 -24.02
N CYS A 349 -2.16 -6.30 -22.91
CA CYS A 349 -2.33 -5.66 -21.61
C CYS A 349 -1.01 -5.47 -20.85
N HIS A 350 0.14 -5.83 -21.41
CA HIS A 350 1.46 -5.66 -20.80
C HIS A 350 1.57 -6.20 -19.36
N LEU A 351 0.76 -7.20 -19.02
CA LEU A 351 0.76 -7.81 -17.70
C LEU A 351 1.80 -8.93 -17.63
N PRO A 352 2.70 -8.94 -16.65
CA PRO A 352 3.63 -10.06 -16.45
C PRO A 352 2.88 -11.39 -16.39
N LYS A 353 3.33 -12.39 -17.15
CA LYS A 353 2.66 -13.72 -17.27
C LYS A 353 2.42 -14.38 -15.91
N VAL A 354 3.31 -14.16 -14.96
CA VAL A 354 3.17 -14.66 -13.58
C VAL A 354 1.93 -14.13 -12.87
N LEU A 355 1.43 -12.96 -13.26
CA LEU A 355 0.23 -12.34 -12.66
C LEU A 355 -1.07 -12.76 -13.33
N TRP A 356 -1.01 -13.35 -14.51
CA TRP A 356 -2.21 -13.71 -15.26
C TRP A 356 -3.21 -14.58 -14.51
N PRO A 357 -2.79 -15.61 -13.74
CA PRO A 357 -3.73 -16.40 -12.92
C PRO A 357 -4.39 -15.64 -11.77
N TRP A 358 -3.89 -14.45 -11.43
CA TRP A 358 -4.32 -13.64 -10.28
C TRP A 358 -5.31 -12.54 -10.64
N VAL A 359 -5.53 -12.36 -11.91
CA VAL A 359 -6.50 -11.40 -12.43
C VAL A 359 -7.89 -12.03 -12.40
N PRO A 360 -8.96 -11.26 -12.09
CA PRO A 360 -10.31 -11.78 -12.08
C PRO A 360 -10.69 -12.46 -13.40
N ASP A 361 -11.34 -13.62 -13.31
CA ASP A 361 -11.90 -14.38 -14.42
C ASP A 361 -13.42 -14.21 -14.44
N LYS A 362 -14.03 -14.32 -15.61
CA LYS A 362 -15.51 -14.31 -15.74
C LYS A 362 -16.18 -15.44 -14.96
N ASP A 363 -15.49 -16.58 -14.85
CA ASP A 363 -16.01 -17.82 -14.27
C ASP A 363 -15.60 -18.04 -12.80
N GLY A 364 -14.87 -17.11 -12.19
CA GLY A 364 -14.45 -17.24 -10.80
C GLY A 364 -13.68 -16.05 -10.24
N PRO A 365 -13.57 -15.97 -8.91
CA PRO A 365 -12.76 -14.94 -8.26
C PRO A 365 -11.28 -15.15 -8.58
N ALA A 366 -10.51 -14.06 -8.60
CA ALA A 366 -9.06 -14.12 -8.70
C ALA A 366 -8.51 -15.08 -7.64
N LYS A 367 -7.65 -16.01 -8.06
CA LYS A 367 -6.90 -16.85 -7.11
C LYS A 367 -5.89 -15.95 -6.42
N LEU A 368 -6.15 -15.62 -5.16
CA LEU A 368 -5.16 -14.92 -4.35
C LEU A 368 -3.98 -15.87 -4.05
N PRO A 369 -2.75 -15.37 -4.02
CA PRO A 369 -1.55 -16.15 -3.70
C PRO A 369 -1.53 -16.65 -2.28
#